data_ef3cac9b15152219eba04cdb28eac84b
#
_entry.id   ef3cac9b15152219eba04cdb28eac84b
#
_cell.length_a   1.000
_cell.length_b   1.000
_cell.length_c   1.000
_cell.angle_alpha   90.00
_cell.angle_beta   90.00
_cell.angle_gamma   90.00
#
_symmetry.space_group_name_H-M   'P 1'
#
loop_
_entity.id
_entity.type
_entity.pdbx_description
1 polymer ?
#
loop_
_entity_poly.entity_id
_entity_poly.type
_entity_poly.pdbx_seq_one_letter_code
_entity_poly.pdbx_strand_id
1 'polypeptide(L)'
;KLQQWVVTKLIDILKLDAEDLESRPMGSQGEDVILGKQSRDAFPYSIECKNQEAVNVWKSYEQAESNSGDYEPVVFIKRNNQKPLVVVDAEYFVRLHERVD
;
A
#
# COMPACT_ATOMS: atom_id res chain seq x y z
N LYS A 1 5.95 10.17 6.39
CA LYS A 1 6.97 10.26 5.35
C LYS A 1 6.88 9.13 4.34
N LEU A 2 6.86 7.89 4.80
CA LEU A 2 6.69 6.78 3.88
C LEU A 2 5.33 6.86 3.19
N GLN A 3 4.29 7.17 3.95
CA GLN A 3 2.95 7.31 3.40
C GLN A 3 2.91 8.39 2.30
N GLN A 4 3.56 9.52 2.55
CA GLN A 4 3.60 10.57 1.55
C GLN A 4 4.43 10.16 0.34
N TRP A 5 5.50 9.40 0.56
CA TRP A 5 6.30 8.86 -0.54
C TRP A 5 5.46 7.96 -1.44
N VAL A 6 4.63 7.08 -0.82
CA VAL A 6 3.74 6.19 -1.57
C VAL A 6 2.74 7.01 -2.39
N VAL A 7 2.10 7.99 -1.77
CA VAL A 7 1.14 8.87 -2.46
C VAL A 7 1.80 9.53 -3.66
N THR A 8 3.00 10.09 -3.46
CA THR A 8 3.73 10.78 -4.53
C THR A 8 4.03 9.83 -5.69
N LYS A 9 4.47 8.59 -5.39
CA LYS A 9 4.78 7.62 -6.43
C LYS A 9 3.54 7.19 -7.21
N LEU A 10 2.43 7.00 -6.53
CA LEU A 10 1.18 6.65 -7.20
C LEU A 10 0.75 7.77 -8.16
N ILE A 11 0.86 9.01 -7.73
CA ILE A 11 0.52 10.15 -8.58
C ILE A 11 1.47 10.23 -9.76
N ASP A 12 2.78 10.17 -9.50
CA ASP A 12 3.79 10.39 -10.53
C ASP A 12 3.84 9.28 -11.56
N ILE A 13 3.74 8.03 -11.11
CA ILE A 13 3.92 6.87 -11.99
C ILE A 13 2.61 6.46 -12.64
N LEU A 14 1.53 6.39 -11.87
CA LEU A 14 0.24 5.97 -12.39
C LEU A 14 -0.62 7.13 -12.87
N LYS A 15 -0.14 8.37 -12.70
CA LYS A 15 -0.85 9.57 -13.15
C LYS A 15 -2.21 9.72 -12.50
N LEU A 16 -2.29 9.36 -11.22
CA LEU A 16 -3.54 9.52 -10.48
C LEU A 16 -3.77 10.99 -10.15
N ASP A 17 -5.04 11.35 -9.97
CA ASP A 17 -5.43 12.70 -9.59
C ASP A 17 -5.03 12.93 -8.13
N ALA A 18 -4.23 13.96 -7.90
CA ALA A 18 -3.74 14.29 -6.55
C ALA A 18 -4.88 14.55 -5.56
N GLU A 19 -6.07 14.89 -6.05
CA GLU A 19 -7.21 15.15 -5.18
C GLU A 19 -8.02 13.89 -4.86
N ASP A 20 -7.65 12.75 -5.46
CA ASP A 20 -8.36 11.50 -5.28
C ASP A 20 -7.65 10.54 -4.31
N LEU A 21 -6.55 10.96 -3.69
CA LEU A 21 -5.85 10.12 -2.71
C LEU A 21 -5.06 11.00 -1.74
N GLU A 22 -4.89 10.48 -0.53
CA GLU A 22 -4.12 11.21 0.49
C GLU A 22 -3.60 10.26 1.54
N SER A 23 -2.55 10.68 2.25
CA SER A 23 -2.05 9.93 3.39
C SER A 23 -2.96 10.17 4.59
N ARG A 24 -3.19 9.09 5.37
CA ARG A 24 -3.99 9.20 6.60
C ARG A 24 -3.10 9.73 7.72
N PRO A 25 -3.65 10.58 8.62
CA PRO A 25 -2.88 11.05 9.78
C PRO A 25 -2.40 9.89 10.63
N MET A 26 -1.22 10.05 11.24
CA MET A 26 -0.67 9.04 12.13
C MET A 26 -1.62 8.74 13.27
N GLY A 27 -1.69 7.46 13.63
CA GLY A 27 -2.55 7.02 14.72
C GLY A 27 -4.01 6.83 14.37
N SER A 28 -4.38 7.11 13.12
CA SER A 28 -5.75 6.88 12.65
C SER A 28 -6.00 5.39 12.45
N GLN A 29 -7.27 5.01 12.54
CA GLN A 29 -7.69 3.65 12.23
C GLN A 29 -7.83 3.47 10.72
N GLY A 30 -7.60 2.24 10.27
CA GLY A 30 -7.79 1.90 8.87
C GLY A 30 -6.53 2.01 8.03
N GLU A 31 -6.72 2.10 6.73
CA GLU A 31 -5.62 2.17 5.76
C GLU A 31 -4.76 3.42 5.98
N ASP A 32 -3.48 3.31 5.68
CA ASP A 32 -2.56 4.45 5.83
C ASP A 32 -2.62 5.43 4.67
N VAL A 33 -3.10 4.98 3.52
CA VAL A 33 -3.33 5.84 2.35
C VAL A 33 -4.77 5.66 1.93
N ILE A 34 -5.49 6.76 1.83
CA ILE A 34 -6.91 6.77 1.45
C ILE A 34 -6.99 6.98 -0.05
N LEU A 35 -7.60 6.02 -0.74
CA LEU A 35 -7.78 6.09 -2.19
C LEU A 35 -9.25 6.34 -2.49
N GLY A 36 -9.51 7.31 -3.38
CA GLY A 36 -10.84 7.53 -3.89
C GLY A 36 -11.19 6.51 -4.97
N LYS A 37 -12.36 6.65 -5.56
CA LYS A 37 -12.88 5.65 -6.49
C LYS A 37 -11.97 5.44 -7.70
N GLN A 38 -11.53 6.52 -8.33
CA GLN A 38 -10.68 6.42 -9.52
C GLN A 38 -9.34 5.79 -9.20
N SER A 39 -8.76 6.18 -8.08
CA SER A 39 -7.48 5.64 -7.65
C SER A 39 -7.60 4.16 -7.32
N ARG A 40 -8.70 3.74 -6.69
CA ARG A 40 -8.92 2.33 -6.37
C ARG A 40 -9.12 1.49 -7.64
N ASP A 41 -9.72 2.07 -8.66
CA ASP A 41 -9.87 1.35 -9.93
C ASP A 41 -8.49 1.11 -10.57
N ALA A 42 -7.60 2.08 -10.46
CA ALA A 42 -6.26 1.95 -11.03
C ALA A 42 -5.30 1.17 -10.13
N PHE A 43 -5.51 1.22 -8.81
CA PHE A 43 -4.64 0.59 -7.83
C PHE A 43 -5.50 -0.02 -6.73
N PRO A 44 -6.05 -1.22 -6.95
CA PRO A 44 -7.07 -1.81 -6.08
C PRO A 44 -6.49 -2.48 -4.83
N TYR A 45 -5.74 -1.71 -4.06
CA TYR A 45 -5.03 -2.22 -2.89
C TYR A 45 -5.39 -1.44 -1.64
N SER A 46 -5.33 -2.13 -0.50
CA SER A 46 -5.41 -1.50 0.82
C SER A 46 -3.99 -1.36 1.33
N ILE A 47 -3.58 -0.14 1.61
CA ILE A 47 -2.17 0.19 1.84
C ILE A 47 -1.87 0.37 3.32
N GLU A 48 -0.91 -0.40 3.83
CA GLU A 48 -0.33 -0.24 5.15
C GLU A 48 1.12 0.19 4.98
N CYS A 49 1.60 1.10 5.83
CA CYS A 49 2.97 1.60 5.75
C CYS A 49 3.67 1.40 7.10
N LYS A 50 4.87 0.82 7.07
CA LYS A 50 5.69 0.60 8.26
C LYS A 50 7.07 1.18 8.02
N ASN A 51 7.35 2.31 8.67
CA ASN A 51 8.64 2.99 8.56
C ASN A 51 9.35 2.90 9.91
N GLN A 52 10.04 1.80 10.15
CA GLN A 52 10.72 1.56 11.43
C GLN A 52 11.87 0.57 11.22
N GLU A 53 12.84 0.59 12.15
CA GLU A 53 14.05 -0.23 12.00
C GLU A 53 13.78 -1.72 12.12
N ALA A 54 12.88 -2.12 13.00
CA ALA A 54 12.52 -3.53 13.19
C ALA A 54 11.04 -3.69 12.86
N VAL A 55 10.75 -4.30 11.70
CA VAL A 55 9.38 -4.51 11.25
C VAL A 55 9.02 -5.98 11.43
N ASN A 56 7.93 -6.23 12.15
CA ASN A 56 7.34 -7.57 12.17
C ASN A 56 6.46 -7.69 10.93
N VAL A 57 6.99 -8.31 9.90
CA VAL A 57 6.36 -8.36 8.58
C VAL A 57 5.01 -9.07 8.63
N TRP A 58 4.96 -10.24 9.27
CA TRP A 58 3.71 -11.01 9.32
C TRP A 58 2.62 -10.28 10.09
N LYS A 59 2.96 -9.71 11.23
CA LYS A 59 1.99 -8.95 12.01
C LYS A 59 1.50 -7.72 11.24
N SER A 60 2.40 -7.06 10.54
CA SER A 60 2.03 -5.90 9.71
C SER A 60 1.08 -6.31 8.59
N TYR A 61 1.34 -7.46 7.96
CA TYR A 61 0.47 -7.96 6.91
C TYR A 61 -0.91 -8.31 7.45
N GLU A 62 -0.97 -8.95 8.63
CA GLU A 62 -2.26 -9.25 9.27
C GLU A 62 -3.06 -7.99 9.54
N GLN A 63 -2.37 -6.92 9.95
CA GLN A 63 -3.01 -5.64 10.18
C GLN A 63 -3.58 -5.07 8.87
N ALA A 64 -2.80 -5.16 7.80
CA ALA A 64 -3.26 -4.73 6.48
C ALA A 64 -4.49 -5.53 6.03
N GLU A 65 -4.47 -6.85 6.24
CA GLU A 65 -5.60 -7.71 5.91
C GLU A 65 -6.86 -7.30 6.66
N SER A 66 -6.73 -6.99 7.94
CA SER A 66 -7.88 -6.64 8.76
C SER A 66 -8.54 -5.33 8.30
N ASN A 67 -7.80 -4.49 7.59
CA ASN A 67 -8.30 -3.21 7.09
C ASN A 67 -8.64 -3.23 5.60
N SER A 68 -8.47 -4.36 4.92
CA SER A 68 -8.48 -4.37 3.46
C SER A 68 -9.87 -4.42 2.83
N GLY A 69 -10.87 -4.96 3.54
CA GLY A 69 -12.18 -5.15 2.92
C GLY A 69 -12.06 -6.01 1.67
N ASP A 70 -12.55 -5.50 0.56
CA ASP A 70 -12.54 -6.23 -0.72
C ASP A 70 -11.26 -6.03 -1.54
N TYR A 71 -10.31 -5.26 -1.01
CA TYR A 71 -9.09 -4.94 -1.75
C TYR A 71 -7.92 -5.78 -1.25
N GLU A 72 -6.94 -5.96 -2.12
CA GLU A 72 -5.77 -6.77 -1.76
C GLU A 72 -4.89 -5.99 -0.79
N PRO A 73 -4.52 -6.57 0.37
CA PRO A 73 -3.65 -5.87 1.31
C PRO A 73 -2.21 -5.85 0.81
N VAL A 74 -1.54 -4.72 1.00
CA VAL A 74 -0.12 -4.58 0.72
C VAL A 74 0.53 -3.79 1.84
N VAL A 75 1.78 -4.12 2.17
CA VAL A 75 2.51 -3.41 3.22
C VAL A 75 3.77 -2.82 2.60
N PHE A 76 3.85 -1.50 2.59
CA PHE A 76 5.08 -0.81 2.23
C PHE A 76 5.94 -0.72 3.47
N ILE A 77 7.20 -1.17 3.38
CA ILE A 77 8.12 -1.17 4.51
C ILE A 77 9.36 -0.34 4.17
N LYS A 78 9.90 0.28 5.18
CA LYS A 78 11.10 1.10 5.04
C LYS A 78 11.84 1.15 6.37
N ARG A 79 13.16 1.11 6.33
CA ARG A 79 14.01 1.41 7.48
C ARG A 79 15.13 2.32 7.02
N ASN A 80 15.91 2.86 7.98
CA ASN A 80 16.96 3.82 7.67
C ASN A 80 17.95 3.25 6.66
N ASN A 81 18.35 4.08 5.70
CA ASN A 81 19.36 3.75 4.70
C ASN A 81 18.97 2.61 3.76
N GLN A 82 17.68 2.27 3.69
CA GLN A 82 17.18 1.24 2.78
C GLN A 82 16.10 1.84 1.90
N LYS A 83 15.98 1.31 0.68
CA LYS A 83 14.88 1.73 -0.20
C LYS A 83 13.58 1.11 0.28
N PRO A 84 12.45 1.75 -0.02
CA PRO A 84 11.15 1.16 0.31
C PRO A 84 10.92 -0.14 -0.46
N LEU A 85 10.30 -1.09 0.22
CA LEU A 85 9.89 -2.37 -0.38
C LEU A 85 8.41 -2.55 -0.14
N VAL A 86 7.78 -3.47 -0.88
CA VAL A 86 6.38 -3.81 -0.65
C VAL A 86 6.27 -5.30 -0.36
N VAL A 87 5.42 -5.64 0.61
CA VAL A 87 5.11 -7.03 0.96
C VAL A 87 3.72 -7.32 0.44
N VAL A 88 3.59 -8.40 -0.32
CA VAL A 88 2.31 -8.85 -0.87
C VAL A 88 2.20 -10.35 -0.65
N ASP A 89 0.98 -10.87 -0.73
CA ASP A 89 0.74 -12.30 -0.70
C ASP A 89 1.46 -12.97 -1.87
N ALA A 90 2.17 -14.05 -1.58
CA ALA A 90 3.02 -14.70 -2.59
C ALA A 90 2.23 -15.26 -3.76
N GLU A 91 1.11 -15.92 -3.48
CA GLU A 91 0.29 -16.49 -4.55
C GLU A 91 -0.34 -15.38 -5.40
N TYR A 92 -0.82 -14.34 -4.74
CA TYR A 92 -1.36 -13.18 -5.44
C TYR A 92 -0.32 -12.60 -6.38
N PHE A 93 0.91 -12.43 -5.90
CA PHE A 93 2.00 -11.88 -6.72
C PHE A 93 2.24 -12.73 -7.96
N VAL A 94 2.28 -14.04 -7.78
CA VAL A 94 2.48 -14.95 -8.91
C VAL A 94 1.32 -14.86 -9.90
N ARG A 95 0.08 -14.78 -9.40
CA ARG A 95 -1.10 -14.69 -10.25
C ARG A 95 -1.18 -13.41 -11.06
N LEU A 96 -0.51 -12.34 -10.64
CA LEU A 96 -0.44 -11.12 -11.45
C LEU A 96 0.17 -11.36 -12.82
N HIS A 97 0.91 -12.47 -12.97
CA HIS A 97 1.61 -12.79 -14.21
C HIS A 97 0.88 -13.87 -15.01
N GLU A 98 -0.35 -14.22 -14.62
CA GLU A 98 -1.15 -15.14 -15.41
C GLU A 98 -1.43 -14.53 -16.78
N ARG A 99 -1.39 -15.39 -17.79
CA ARG A 99 -1.76 -14.95 -19.14
C ARG A 99 -3.27 -14.98 -19.27
N VAL A 100 -3.78 -13.94 -19.87
CA VAL A 100 -5.21 -13.86 -20.19
C VAL A 100 -5.33 -14.10 -21.70
N ASP A 101 -5.99 -15.19 -22.04
CA ASP A 101 -6.18 -15.55 -23.45
C ASP A 101 -7.45 -14.94 -24.01
#